data_684264e96f0d8f574a8897555dba1a60
#
_entry.id   684264e96f0d8f574a8897555dba1a60
#
_cell.length_a   1.000
_cell.length_b   1.000
_cell.length_c   1.000
_cell.angle_alpha   90.00
_cell.angle_beta   90.00
_cell.angle_gamma   90.00
#
_symmetry.space_group_name_H-M   'P 1'
#
loop_
_entity.id
_entity.type
_entity.pdbx_description
1 polymer ?
#
loop_
_entity_poly.entity_id
_entity_poly.type
_entity_poly.pdbx_seq_one_letter_code
_entity_poly.pdbx_strand_id
1 'polypeptide(L)'
;LSLRRQRQMCIRDRKKEMVAEIAATLAFSAIQNNDKIGVVFFSDKIEKYIPPKKGRKHILFIIREMLDFHPESKKTDLKKAVEFLTSVLKRRCTAFIMSDFYTHTDFENALTICNRKHDVVALQVYDPRAKSLPDVGLIKVCDAETGHEMYIDTSDKRLRDAHYSYWLNRQKELSSIFNKSNVDNISIATDQDYVKSLMQLFAMRS
;
A
#
# COMPACT_ATOMS: atom_id res chain seq x y z
N LEU A 1 -20.41 -21.28 9.00
CA LEU A 1 -20.61 -19.84 8.69
C LEU A 1 -19.53 -18.92 9.31
N SER A 2 -18.93 -19.28 10.45
CA SER A 2 -17.89 -18.48 11.13
C SER A 2 -16.53 -18.52 10.42
N LEU A 3 -16.12 -19.64 9.83
CA LEU A 3 -14.83 -19.82 9.15
C LEU A 3 -14.66 -18.95 7.89
N ARG A 4 -15.74 -18.61 7.18
CA ARG A 4 -15.67 -17.74 5.99
C ARG A 4 -15.46 -16.27 6.33
N ARG A 5 -16.05 -15.76 7.41
CA ARG A 5 -15.79 -14.39 7.90
C ARG A 5 -14.36 -14.24 8.42
N GLN A 6 -13.83 -15.26 9.10
CA GLN A 6 -12.45 -15.28 9.58
C GLN A 6 -11.42 -15.22 8.45
N ARG A 7 -11.66 -15.91 7.30
CA ARG A 7 -10.71 -15.87 6.16
C ARG A 7 -10.62 -14.51 5.46
N GLN A 8 -11.74 -13.80 5.30
CA GLN A 8 -11.71 -12.43 4.73
C GLN A 8 -11.08 -11.42 5.69
N MET A 9 -11.39 -11.51 6.98
CA MET A 9 -10.74 -10.72 8.02
C MET A 9 -9.22 -10.92 8.04
N CYS A 10 -8.75 -12.16 7.97
CA CYS A 10 -7.32 -12.49 7.97
C CYS A 10 -6.52 -11.87 6.80
N ILE A 11 -7.10 -11.69 5.61
CA ILE A 11 -6.39 -11.10 4.46
C ILE A 11 -6.17 -9.61 4.66
N ARG A 12 -7.21 -8.89 5.05
CA ARG A 12 -7.17 -7.45 5.30
C ARG A 12 -6.28 -7.14 6.50
N ASP A 13 -6.36 -7.96 7.54
CA ASP A 13 -5.58 -7.82 8.75
C ASP A 13 -4.09 -8.03 8.47
N ARG A 14 -3.71 -9.04 7.67
CA ARG A 14 -2.32 -9.27 7.27
C ARG A 14 -1.71 -8.10 6.48
N LYS A 15 -2.45 -7.50 5.53
CA LYS A 15 -1.97 -6.31 4.83
C LYS A 15 -1.75 -5.15 5.81
N LYS A 16 -2.71 -4.91 6.71
CA LYS A 16 -2.64 -3.86 7.72
C LYS A 16 -1.47 -4.08 8.68
N GLU A 17 -1.31 -5.30 9.17
CA GLU A 17 -0.20 -5.68 10.04
C GLU A 17 1.14 -5.46 9.35
N MET A 18 1.31 -5.95 8.11
CA MET A 18 2.56 -5.78 7.36
C MET A 18 2.87 -4.30 7.09
N VAL A 19 1.89 -3.49 6.69
CA VAL A 19 2.07 -2.04 6.51
C VAL A 19 2.52 -1.39 7.82
N ALA A 20 1.93 -1.77 8.96
CA ALA A 20 2.31 -1.26 10.27
C ALA A 20 3.74 -1.68 10.67
N GLU A 21 4.13 -2.93 10.39
CA GLU A 21 5.49 -3.43 10.66
C GLU A 21 6.54 -2.72 9.79
N ILE A 22 6.28 -2.56 8.49
CA ILE A 22 7.15 -1.82 7.56
C ILE A 22 7.31 -0.38 8.05
N ALA A 23 6.20 0.29 8.36
CA ALA A 23 6.22 1.67 8.83
C ALA A 23 6.93 1.81 10.18
N ALA A 24 6.74 0.86 11.10
CA ALA A 24 7.46 0.84 12.37
C ALA A 24 8.97 0.69 12.15
N THR A 25 9.39 -0.23 11.26
CA THR A 25 10.80 -0.46 10.92
C THR A 25 11.43 0.82 10.36
N LEU A 26 10.79 1.47 9.39
CA LEU A 26 11.24 2.73 8.81
C LEU A 26 11.29 3.85 9.88
N ALA A 27 10.28 3.91 10.73
CA ALA A 27 10.20 4.90 11.80
C ALA A 27 11.30 4.70 12.86
N PHE A 28 11.62 3.48 13.24
CA PHE A 28 12.71 3.21 14.17
C PHE A 28 14.09 3.52 13.56
N SER A 29 14.30 3.22 12.27
CA SER A 29 15.50 3.64 11.55
C SER A 29 15.69 5.16 11.57
N ALA A 30 14.62 5.91 11.32
CA ALA A 30 14.66 7.37 11.33
C ALA A 30 14.89 7.96 12.74
N ILE A 31 14.53 7.26 13.83
CA ILE A 31 14.91 7.68 15.21
C ILE A 31 16.43 7.68 15.35
N GLN A 32 17.10 6.64 14.89
CA GLN A 32 18.56 6.51 15.01
C GLN A 32 19.26 7.67 14.31
N ASN A 33 18.69 8.17 13.21
CA ASN A 33 19.18 9.32 12.47
C ASN A 33 18.67 10.67 13.00
N ASN A 34 17.89 10.67 14.11
CA ASN A 34 17.28 11.88 14.69
C ASN A 34 16.38 12.64 13.70
N ASP A 35 15.70 11.92 12.81
CA ASP A 35 14.78 12.47 11.79
C ASP A 35 13.40 12.77 12.36
N LYS A 36 12.64 13.59 11.62
CA LYS A 36 11.23 13.87 11.90
C LYS A 36 10.36 12.91 11.10
N ILE A 37 9.37 12.31 11.75
CA ILE A 37 8.43 11.41 11.14
C ILE A 37 7.01 11.93 11.28
N GLY A 38 6.26 11.91 10.19
CA GLY A 38 4.84 12.16 10.13
C GLY A 38 4.15 11.06 9.32
N VAL A 39 2.83 11.01 9.38
CA VAL A 39 2.03 10.06 8.62
C VAL A 39 0.75 10.70 8.09
N VAL A 40 0.33 10.28 6.90
CA VAL A 40 -0.96 10.60 6.30
C VAL A 40 -1.73 9.29 6.12
N PHE A 41 -2.88 9.20 6.73
CA PHE A 41 -3.85 8.14 6.49
C PHE A 41 -4.85 8.64 5.46
N PHE A 42 -5.12 7.84 4.45
CA PHE A 42 -6.00 8.22 3.35
C PHE A 42 -6.86 7.06 2.87
N SER A 43 -8.00 7.42 2.32
CA SER A 43 -8.92 6.59 1.55
C SER A 43 -9.22 7.31 0.22
N ASP A 44 -10.48 7.57 -0.14
CA ASP A 44 -10.85 8.54 -1.19
C ASP A 44 -10.80 10.00 -0.69
N LYS A 45 -10.43 10.17 0.57
CA LYS A 45 -10.16 11.45 1.25
C LYS A 45 -8.96 11.32 2.19
N ILE A 46 -8.49 12.45 2.69
CA ILE A 46 -7.50 12.45 3.77
C ILE A 46 -8.26 12.18 5.09
N GLU A 47 -7.99 11.02 5.68
CA GLU A 47 -8.64 10.59 6.92
C GLU A 47 -7.96 11.21 8.15
N LYS A 48 -6.62 11.20 8.16
CA LYS A 48 -5.85 11.74 9.27
C LYS A 48 -4.47 12.18 8.84
N TYR A 49 -4.02 13.31 9.36
CA TYR A 49 -2.65 13.78 9.18
C TYR A 49 -1.98 14.00 10.52
N ILE A 50 -0.85 13.36 10.73
CA ILE A 50 0.02 13.55 11.89
C ILE A 50 1.30 14.22 11.41
N PRO A 51 1.53 15.49 11.77
CA PRO A 51 2.66 16.26 11.26
C PRO A 51 4.01 15.71 11.74
N PRO A 52 5.10 15.93 10.95
CA PRO A 52 6.42 15.43 11.28
C PRO A 52 6.97 16.01 12.57
N LYS A 53 7.27 15.14 13.55
CA LYS A 53 7.93 15.48 14.82
C LYS A 53 9.02 14.48 15.13
N LYS A 54 9.96 14.87 15.99
CA LYS A 54 11.02 14.00 16.50
C LYS A 54 10.60 13.28 17.79
N GLY A 55 11.28 12.18 18.06
CA GLY A 55 11.30 11.53 19.34
C GLY A 55 10.47 10.26 19.45
N ARG A 56 10.93 9.36 20.31
CA ARG A 56 10.39 8.00 20.48
C ARG A 56 8.89 8.00 20.84
N LYS A 57 8.46 8.94 21.71
CA LYS A 57 7.04 9.02 22.12
C LYS A 57 6.12 9.31 20.91
N HIS A 58 6.57 10.19 20.00
CA HIS A 58 5.80 10.52 18.81
C HIS A 58 5.67 9.32 17.85
N ILE A 59 6.72 8.53 17.70
CA ILE A 59 6.69 7.35 16.84
C ILE A 59 5.80 6.26 17.44
N LEU A 60 5.89 6.00 18.73
CA LEU A 60 4.97 5.07 19.39
C LEU A 60 3.51 5.51 19.27
N PHE A 61 3.25 6.80 19.31
CA PHE A 61 1.93 7.36 19.01
C PHE A 61 1.49 7.05 17.57
N ILE A 62 2.36 7.28 16.57
CA ILE A 62 2.06 6.96 15.16
C ILE A 62 1.77 5.47 14.99
N ILE A 63 2.59 4.58 15.55
CA ILE A 63 2.39 3.13 15.43
C ILE A 63 1.05 2.72 16.05
N ARG A 64 0.71 3.24 17.22
CA ARG A 64 -0.59 3.00 17.85
C ARG A 64 -1.75 3.45 16.95
N GLU A 65 -1.67 4.66 16.41
CA GLU A 65 -2.66 5.20 15.49
C GLU A 65 -2.82 4.34 14.23
N MET A 66 -1.73 3.77 13.71
CA MET A 66 -1.79 2.87 12.54
C MET A 66 -2.49 1.55 12.87
N LEU A 67 -2.23 0.97 14.03
CA LEU A 67 -2.87 -0.27 14.47
C LEU A 67 -4.36 -0.09 14.73
N ASP A 68 -4.72 1.05 15.34
CA ASP A 68 -6.11 1.38 15.69
C ASP A 68 -6.89 2.03 14.53
N PHE A 69 -6.22 2.33 13.41
CA PHE A 69 -6.84 3.05 12.29
C PHE A 69 -7.92 2.21 11.61
N HIS A 70 -9.09 2.80 11.47
CA HIS A 70 -10.22 2.25 10.72
C HIS A 70 -10.69 3.31 9.72
N PRO A 71 -10.48 3.12 8.40
CA PRO A 71 -10.90 4.10 7.40
C PRO A 71 -12.43 4.23 7.37
N GLU A 72 -12.92 5.43 7.21
CA GLU A 72 -14.35 5.73 7.06
C GLU A 72 -14.85 5.28 5.67
N SER A 73 -14.00 5.35 4.66
CA SER A 73 -14.31 4.94 3.29
C SER A 73 -13.56 3.67 2.89
N LYS A 74 -14.18 2.88 2.01
CA LYS A 74 -13.56 1.69 1.40
C LYS A 74 -12.87 1.99 0.07
N LYS A 75 -13.11 3.16 -0.51
CA LYS A 75 -12.53 3.60 -1.77
C LYS A 75 -11.14 4.16 -1.57
N THR A 76 -10.35 4.20 -2.64
CA THR A 76 -8.98 4.72 -2.61
C THR A 76 -8.79 5.78 -3.68
N ASP A 77 -8.32 6.98 -3.28
CA ASP A 77 -7.91 8.05 -4.20
C ASP A 77 -6.45 8.44 -3.90
N LEU A 78 -5.55 7.78 -4.59
CA LEU A 78 -4.11 8.00 -4.43
C LEU A 78 -3.68 9.40 -4.90
N LYS A 79 -4.35 9.94 -5.93
CA LYS A 79 -4.08 11.27 -6.45
C LYS A 79 -4.24 12.32 -5.35
N LYS A 80 -5.38 12.32 -4.65
CA LYS A 80 -5.62 13.26 -3.54
C LYS A 80 -4.60 13.13 -2.42
N ALA A 81 -4.20 11.90 -2.08
CA ALA A 81 -3.20 11.66 -1.04
C ALA A 81 -1.84 12.29 -1.41
N VAL A 82 -1.40 12.10 -2.65
CA VAL A 82 -0.13 12.63 -3.16
C VAL A 82 -0.18 14.16 -3.30
N GLU A 83 -1.28 14.72 -3.81
CA GLU A 83 -1.50 16.17 -3.88
C GLU A 83 -1.49 16.83 -2.50
N PHE A 84 -2.17 16.20 -1.52
CA PHE A 84 -2.17 16.68 -0.14
C PHE A 84 -0.77 16.68 0.45
N LEU A 85 -0.01 15.59 0.31
CA LEU A 85 1.37 15.50 0.78
C LEU A 85 2.24 16.61 0.17
N THR A 86 2.11 16.82 -1.14
CA THR A 86 2.82 17.86 -1.86
C THR A 86 2.48 19.26 -1.35
N SER A 87 1.22 19.50 -0.99
CA SER A 87 0.75 20.81 -0.52
C SER A 87 1.16 21.11 0.92
N VAL A 88 1.08 20.12 1.81
CA VAL A 88 1.27 20.32 3.25
C VAL A 88 2.75 20.36 3.66
N LEU A 89 3.63 19.65 2.94
CA LEU A 89 5.05 19.60 3.25
C LEU A 89 5.82 20.66 2.46
N LYS A 90 6.35 21.65 3.17
CA LYS A 90 7.11 22.76 2.57
C LYS A 90 8.59 22.41 2.30
N ARG A 91 9.16 21.50 3.09
CA ARG A 91 10.57 21.07 2.99
C ARG A 91 10.66 19.73 2.29
N ARG A 92 11.74 19.51 1.54
CA ARG A 92 12.03 18.20 0.95
C ARG A 92 12.12 17.13 2.04
N CYS A 93 11.51 16.00 1.80
CA CYS A 93 11.53 14.82 2.67
C CYS A 93 11.55 13.55 1.82
N THR A 94 11.89 12.42 2.43
CA THR A 94 11.62 11.11 1.86
C THR A 94 10.19 10.70 2.24
N ALA A 95 9.38 10.32 1.25
CA ALA A 95 7.98 9.96 1.43
C ALA A 95 7.74 8.53 0.95
N PHE A 96 7.38 7.64 1.87
CA PHE A 96 7.01 6.26 1.56
C PHE A 96 5.51 6.17 1.35
N ILE A 97 5.08 5.80 0.13
CA ILE A 97 3.67 5.55 -0.18
C ILE A 97 3.43 4.06 -0.10
N MET A 98 2.66 3.63 0.90
CA MET A 98 2.33 2.22 1.14
C MET A 98 0.88 1.95 0.73
N SER A 99 0.70 1.19 -0.34
CA SER A 99 -0.63 0.88 -0.90
C SER A 99 -0.55 -0.40 -1.74
N ASP A 100 -1.67 -0.98 -2.10
CA ASP A 100 -1.75 -1.95 -3.18
C ASP A 100 -1.82 -1.29 -4.57
N PHE A 101 -1.92 0.04 -4.60
CA PHE A 101 -2.05 0.88 -5.80
C PHE A 101 -3.26 0.50 -6.68
N TYR A 102 -4.26 -0.14 -6.10
CA TYR A 102 -5.55 -0.34 -6.74
C TYR A 102 -6.36 0.95 -6.62
N THR A 103 -6.46 1.69 -7.70
CA THR A 103 -7.22 2.94 -7.78
C THR A 103 -7.71 3.15 -9.21
N HIS A 104 -8.85 3.79 -9.36
CA HIS A 104 -9.42 4.20 -10.66
C HIS A 104 -8.98 5.61 -11.07
N THR A 105 -8.32 6.36 -10.17
CA THR A 105 -7.84 7.72 -10.46
C THR A 105 -6.46 7.69 -11.08
N ASP A 106 -6.27 8.51 -12.12
CA ASP A 106 -4.94 8.76 -12.68
C ASP A 106 -4.12 9.62 -11.69
N PHE A 107 -3.03 9.04 -11.19
CA PHE A 107 -2.14 9.69 -10.23
C PHE A 107 -0.73 9.96 -10.77
N GLU A 108 -0.44 9.61 -12.05
CA GLU A 108 0.91 9.74 -12.65
C GLU A 108 1.45 11.18 -12.55
N ASN A 109 0.64 12.16 -12.96
CA ASN A 109 1.06 13.57 -12.90
C ASN A 109 1.29 14.05 -11.46
N ALA A 110 0.38 13.70 -10.53
CA ALA A 110 0.52 14.08 -9.13
C ALA A 110 1.79 13.47 -8.52
N LEU A 111 2.06 12.20 -8.83
CA LEU A 111 3.25 11.48 -8.38
C LEU A 111 4.54 12.11 -8.93
N THR A 112 4.55 12.48 -10.21
CA THR A 112 5.68 13.17 -10.85
C THR A 112 5.98 14.51 -10.19
N ILE A 113 4.95 15.31 -9.90
CA ILE A 113 5.09 16.61 -9.22
C ILE A 113 5.61 16.39 -7.79
N CYS A 114 5.06 15.41 -7.09
CA CYS A 114 5.48 15.07 -5.74
C CYS A 114 6.96 14.65 -5.70
N ASN A 115 7.40 13.80 -6.63
CA ASN A 115 8.79 13.31 -6.67
C ASN A 115 9.79 14.39 -7.04
N ARG A 116 9.39 15.43 -7.80
CA ARG A 116 10.25 16.61 -8.04
C ARG A 116 10.48 17.42 -6.77
N LYS A 117 9.50 17.47 -5.87
CA LYS A 117 9.57 18.24 -4.62
C LYS A 117 10.16 17.45 -3.47
N HIS A 118 9.90 16.16 -3.42
CA HIS A 118 10.27 15.24 -2.37
C HIS A 118 11.07 14.07 -2.96
N ASP A 119 11.48 13.14 -2.15
CA ASP A 119 12.07 11.87 -2.55
C ASP A 119 11.02 10.78 -2.29
N VAL A 120 10.30 10.36 -3.34
CA VAL A 120 9.16 9.45 -3.19
C VAL A 120 9.56 8.01 -3.45
N VAL A 121 9.11 7.13 -2.57
CA VAL A 121 9.30 5.67 -2.68
C VAL A 121 7.93 4.98 -2.60
N ALA A 122 7.62 4.17 -3.60
CA ALA A 122 6.39 3.40 -3.65
C ALA A 122 6.61 1.98 -3.10
N LEU A 123 5.90 1.62 -2.04
CA LEU A 123 5.88 0.28 -1.44
C LEU A 123 4.54 -0.36 -1.74
N GLN A 124 4.49 -1.22 -2.75
CA GLN A 124 3.29 -1.98 -3.07
C GLN A 124 3.17 -3.17 -2.11
N VAL A 125 2.11 -3.21 -1.30
CA VAL A 125 1.81 -4.34 -0.43
C VAL A 125 0.59 -5.08 -0.95
N TYR A 126 0.74 -6.34 -1.34
CA TYR A 126 -0.33 -7.12 -1.95
C TYR A 126 -0.46 -8.52 -1.36
N ASP A 127 -1.68 -9.07 -1.42
CA ASP A 127 -1.92 -10.48 -1.08
C ASP A 127 -1.58 -11.37 -2.28
N PRO A 128 -0.88 -12.50 -2.11
CA PRO A 128 -0.57 -13.44 -3.20
C PRO A 128 -1.77 -13.90 -4.03
N ARG A 129 -2.97 -13.91 -3.42
CA ARG A 129 -4.22 -14.25 -4.10
C ARG A 129 -4.68 -13.20 -5.10
N ALA A 130 -4.19 -11.95 -4.98
CA ALA A 130 -4.38 -10.94 -6.01
C ALA A 130 -3.63 -11.30 -7.31
N LYS A 131 -2.53 -12.06 -7.18
CA LYS A 131 -1.75 -12.56 -8.31
C LYS A 131 -2.36 -13.81 -8.93
N SER A 132 -2.77 -14.78 -8.09
CA SER A 132 -3.24 -16.09 -8.58
C SER A 132 -4.36 -16.64 -7.70
N LEU A 133 -5.43 -17.08 -8.34
CA LEU A 133 -6.53 -17.77 -7.67
C LEU A 133 -6.17 -19.25 -7.43
N PRO A 134 -6.41 -19.78 -6.22
CA PRO A 134 -6.24 -21.21 -5.96
C PRO A 134 -7.34 -22.02 -6.67
N ASP A 135 -7.03 -23.26 -7.06
CA ASP A 135 -7.99 -24.21 -7.58
C ASP A 135 -8.75 -24.87 -6.40
N VAL A 136 -9.89 -24.31 -6.03
CA VAL A 136 -10.70 -24.75 -4.87
C VAL A 136 -12.20 -24.83 -5.19
N GLY A 137 -12.55 -24.86 -6.48
CA GLY A 137 -13.93 -24.92 -6.94
C GLY A 137 -14.67 -23.59 -6.81
N LEU A 138 -15.96 -23.67 -6.56
CA LEU A 138 -16.84 -22.50 -6.47
C LEU A 138 -16.57 -21.70 -5.19
N ILE A 139 -16.18 -20.44 -5.37
CA ILE A 139 -15.97 -19.50 -4.25
C ILE A 139 -16.87 -18.27 -4.39
N LYS A 140 -17.23 -17.69 -3.26
CA LYS A 140 -17.87 -16.39 -3.20
C LYS A 140 -16.81 -15.33 -3.03
N VAL A 141 -16.70 -14.42 -3.98
CA VAL A 141 -15.84 -13.24 -3.92
C VAL A 141 -16.66 -11.99 -3.65
N CYS A 142 -16.06 -11.03 -2.98
CA CYS A 142 -16.67 -9.75 -2.69
C CYS A 142 -15.71 -8.67 -3.15
N ASP A 143 -16.20 -7.74 -3.96
CA ASP A 143 -15.46 -6.55 -4.32
C ASP A 143 -15.23 -5.68 -3.08
N ALA A 144 -13.99 -5.30 -2.83
CA ALA A 144 -13.60 -4.63 -1.59
C ALA A 144 -14.13 -3.18 -1.51
N GLU A 145 -14.32 -2.52 -2.66
CA GLU A 145 -14.77 -1.13 -2.72
C GLU A 145 -16.29 -1.01 -2.80
N THR A 146 -16.93 -1.82 -3.65
CA THR A 146 -18.37 -1.74 -3.90
C THR A 146 -19.18 -2.63 -2.96
N GLY A 147 -18.55 -3.67 -2.38
CA GLY A 147 -19.22 -4.70 -1.59
C GLY A 147 -20.04 -5.67 -2.44
N HIS A 148 -19.98 -5.58 -3.78
CA HIS A 148 -20.71 -6.50 -4.67
C HIS A 148 -20.16 -7.91 -4.51
N GLU A 149 -21.06 -8.87 -4.32
CA GLU A 149 -20.74 -10.27 -4.15
C GLU A 149 -21.07 -11.06 -5.41
N MET A 150 -20.17 -11.93 -5.82
CA MET A 150 -20.37 -12.85 -6.95
C MET A 150 -19.78 -14.22 -6.66
N TYR A 151 -20.30 -15.24 -7.32
CA TYR A 151 -19.72 -16.58 -7.29
C TYR A 151 -18.86 -16.78 -8.52
N ILE A 152 -17.64 -17.28 -8.32
CA ILE A 152 -16.73 -17.65 -9.39
C ILE A 152 -16.28 -19.11 -9.20
N ASP A 153 -16.18 -19.85 -10.29
CA ASP A 153 -15.65 -21.21 -10.28
C ASP A 153 -14.16 -21.19 -10.55
N THR A 154 -13.39 -21.38 -9.50
CA THR A 154 -11.92 -21.38 -9.59
C THR A 154 -11.34 -22.70 -10.09
N SER A 155 -12.16 -23.74 -10.37
CA SER A 155 -11.72 -24.92 -11.09
C SER A 155 -11.54 -24.65 -12.58
N ASP A 156 -12.20 -23.61 -13.13
CA ASP A 156 -11.98 -23.19 -14.51
C ASP A 156 -10.60 -22.55 -14.69
N LYS A 157 -9.72 -23.27 -15.41
CA LYS A 157 -8.37 -22.80 -15.72
C LYS A 157 -8.37 -21.48 -16.50
N ARG A 158 -9.34 -21.29 -17.42
CA ARG A 158 -9.42 -20.07 -18.24
C ARG A 158 -9.65 -18.84 -17.36
N LEU A 159 -10.49 -18.97 -16.34
CA LEU A 159 -10.75 -17.91 -15.37
C LEU A 159 -9.48 -17.59 -14.56
N ARG A 160 -8.76 -18.62 -14.09
CA ARG A 160 -7.50 -18.41 -13.36
C ARG A 160 -6.43 -17.75 -14.23
N ASP A 161 -6.30 -18.18 -15.50
CA ASP A 161 -5.34 -17.60 -16.46
C ASP A 161 -5.71 -16.15 -16.81
N ALA A 162 -6.99 -15.85 -16.97
CA ALA A 162 -7.48 -14.48 -17.19
C ALA A 162 -7.19 -13.57 -15.98
N HIS A 163 -7.44 -14.05 -14.76
CA HIS A 163 -7.11 -13.32 -13.52
C HIS A 163 -5.60 -13.01 -13.41
N TYR A 164 -4.76 -14.03 -13.67
CA TYR A 164 -3.31 -13.86 -13.66
C TYR A 164 -2.83 -12.86 -14.73
N SER A 165 -3.40 -12.94 -15.94
CA SER A 165 -3.09 -12.02 -17.03
C SER A 165 -3.49 -10.58 -16.70
N TYR A 166 -4.66 -10.39 -16.08
CA TYR A 166 -5.10 -9.09 -15.58
C TYR A 166 -4.12 -8.51 -14.56
N TRP A 167 -3.69 -9.34 -13.59
CA TRP A 167 -2.70 -8.92 -12.60
C TRP A 167 -1.38 -8.51 -13.25
N LEU A 168 -0.86 -9.30 -14.20
CA LEU A 168 0.37 -9.00 -14.94
C LEU A 168 0.29 -7.66 -15.71
N ASN A 169 -0.83 -7.43 -16.39
CA ASN A 169 -1.04 -6.17 -17.10
C ASN A 169 -1.05 -4.97 -16.13
N ARG A 170 -1.72 -5.13 -15.00
CA ARG A 170 -1.73 -4.09 -13.97
C ARG A 170 -0.34 -3.80 -13.40
N GLN A 171 0.48 -4.83 -13.19
CA GLN A 171 1.87 -4.63 -12.76
C GLN A 171 2.71 -3.88 -13.80
N LYS A 172 2.52 -4.18 -15.10
CA LYS A 172 3.20 -3.44 -16.17
C LYS A 172 2.78 -1.97 -16.21
N GLU A 173 1.50 -1.68 -16.05
CA GLU A 173 0.99 -0.30 -15.97
C GLU A 173 1.61 0.45 -14.80
N LEU A 174 1.60 -0.13 -13.60
CA LEU A 174 2.21 0.46 -12.40
C LEU A 174 3.71 0.71 -12.59
N SER A 175 4.43 -0.27 -13.13
CA SER A 175 5.86 -0.11 -13.42
C SER A 175 6.11 1.02 -14.43
N SER A 176 5.25 1.17 -15.44
CA SER A 176 5.33 2.28 -16.39
C SER A 176 5.12 3.63 -15.69
N ILE A 177 4.11 3.75 -14.81
CA ILE A 177 3.82 4.97 -14.05
C ILE A 177 5.03 5.33 -13.16
N PHE A 178 5.57 4.37 -12.40
CA PHE A 178 6.72 4.62 -11.52
C PHE A 178 7.96 5.03 -12.30
N ASN A 179 8.26 4.36 -13.42
CA ASN A 179 9.40 4.70 -14.27
C ASN A 179 9.26 6.10 -14.87
N LYS A 180 8.09 6.46 -15.41
CA LYS A 180 7.83 7.81 -15.97
C LYS A 180 7.90 8.90 -14.89
N SER A 181 7.46 8.59 -13.67
CA SER A 181 7.52 9.51 -12.54
C SER A 181 8.87 9.53 -11.84
N ASN A 182 9.84 8.70 -12.29
CA ASN A 182 11.17 8.49 -11.68
C ASN A 182 11.07 8.17 -10.17
N VAL A 183 10.13 7.28 -9.82
CA VAL A 183 9.85 6.88 -8.45
C VAL A 183 10.37 5.47 -8.21
N ASP A 184 11.24 5.31 -7.21
CA ASP A 184 11.70 4.00 -6.78
C ASP A 184 10.55 3.20 -6.18
N ASN A 185 10.48 1.93 -6.53
CA ASN A 185 9.38 1.09 -6.07
C ASN A 185 9.82 -0.33 -5.77
N ILE A 186 9.06 -0.97 -4.88
CA ILE A 186 9.17 -2.39 -4.61
C ILE A 186 7.80 -2.99 -4.30
N SER A 187 7.59 -4.23 -4.75
CA SER A 187 6.35 -4.97 -4.48
C SER A 187 6.63 -6.06 -3.44
N ILE A 188 5.85 -6.06 -2.37
CA ILE A 188 5.99 -6.96 -1.21
C ILE A 188 4.69 -7.75 -1.06
N ALA A 189 4.78 -9.07 -1.19
CA ALA A 189 3.66 -9.95 -0.90
C ALA A 189 3.52 -10.20 0.60
N THR A 190 2.29 -10.32 1.09
CA THR A 190 2.01 -10.49 2.53
C THR A 190 2.50 -11.81 3.15
N ASP A 191 3.04 -12.72 2.36
CA ASP A 191 3.67 -13.97 2.78
C ASP A 191 5.20 -13.93 2.66
N GLN A 192 5.77 -12.79 2.26
CA GLN A 192 7.22 -12.61 2.08
C GLN A 192 7.86 -11.88 3.27
N ASP A 193 9.17 -12.07 3.41
CA ASP A 193 9.99 -11.31 4.35
C ASP A 193 10.23 -9.90 3.81
N TYR A 194 9.48 -8.93 4.35
CA TYR A 194 9.57 -7.52 3.95
C TYR A 194 10.95 -6.90 4.26
N VAL A 195 11.68 -7.43 5.25
CA VAL A 195 13.00 -6.90 5.61
C VAL A 195 13.98 -7.07 4.46
N LYS A 196 14.00 -8.26 3.83
CA LYS A 196 14.83 -8.50 2.64
C LYS A 196 14.47 -7.55 1.50
N SER A 197 13.18 -7.34 1.28
CA SER A 197 12.68 -6.42 0.25
C SER A 197 13.14 -4.98 0.51
N LEU A 198 13.03 -4.50 1.74
CA LEU A 198 13.53 -3.17 2.12
C LEU A 198 15.06 -3.07 1.97
N MET A 199 15.81 -4.09 2.37
CA MET A 199 17.26 -4.11 2.18
C MET A 199 17.66 -4.01 0.70
N GLN A 200 16.97 -4.74 -0.18
CA GLN A 200 17.18 -4.64 -1.63
C GLN A 200 16.88 -3.23 -2.15
N LEU A 201 15.77 -2.64 -1.72
CA LEU A 201 15.39 -1.28 -2.11
C LEU A 201 16.48 -0.28 -1.69
N PHE A 202 16.94 -0.33 -0.46
CA PHE A 202 17.98 0.59 0.02
C PHE A 202 19.34 0.35 -0.62
N ALA A 203 19.69 -0.91 -0.92
CA ALA A 203 20.92 -1.22 -1.66
C ALA A 203 20.93 -0.67 -3.09
N MET A 204 19.77 -0.58 -3.75
CA MET A 204 19.66 0.05 -5.08
C MET A 204 19.77 1.58 -5.03
N ARG A 205 19.60 2.19 -3.86
CA ARG A 205 19.61 3.65 -3.65
C ARG A 205 20.94 4.17 -3.06
N SER A 206 21.82 3.27 -2.63
CA SER A 206 23.16 3.59 -2.11
C SER A 206 24.15 3.77 -3.24
#